data_b634ed2b567bb07c6b4462d88167e0d4
#
_entry.id   b634ed2b567bb07c6b4462d88167e0d4
#
_cell.length_a   1.000
_cell.length_b   1.000
_cell.length_c   1.000
_cell.angle_alpha   90.00
_cell.angle_beta   90.00
_cell.angle_gamma   90.00
#
_symmetry.space_group_name_H-M   'P 1'
#
loop_
_entity.id
_entity.type
_entity.pdbx_description
1 polymer ?
#
loop_
_entity_poly.entity_id
_entity_poly.type
_entity_poly.pdbx_seq_one_letter_code
_entity_poly.pdbx_strand_id
1 'polypeptide(L)'
;VAFLRRGVPDSVRSRLERGERVLAHAPVAGQEAALVATTRALHLPGGRAVAWQDIGQARWSQQEFTFTEEGAGERTVRLRPAGAQGAVDYRRLAETVSERVTATILVNRFVPFPSPEASTGFRLVARRAPGGTEVAWRVHLGEGVDQGDPRLSGAVSRALDVLRDQMGV
;
A
#
# COMPACT_ATOMS: atom_id res chain seq x y z
N VAL A 1 27.31 10.82 27.46
CA VAL A 1 25.90 11.08 27.16
C VAL A 1 25.72 10.86 25.66
N ALA A 2 25.28 9.68 25.31
CA ALA A 2 25.01 9.34 23.91
C ALA A 2 23.76 10.14 23.47
N PHE A 3 23.96 11.14 22.65
CA PHE A 3 22.87 11.74 21.88
C PHE A 3 22.32 10.64 20.97
N LEU A 4 21.22 10.03 21.37
CA LEU A 4 20.42 9.16 20.51
C LEU A 4 20.06 9.96 19.25
N ARG A 5 20.77 9.70 18.16
CA ARG A 5 20.41 10.21 16.84
C ARG A 5 19.01 9.65 16.55
N ARG A 6 18.00 10.49 16.66
CA ARG A 6 16.63 10.24 16.21
C ARG A 6 16.66 10.07 14.70
N GLY A 7 17.03 8.88 14.23
CA GLY A 7 17.20 8.60 12.81
C GLY A 7 16.61 7.25 12.44
N VAL A 8 16.60 6.98 11.16
CA VAL A 8 16.27 5.67 10.62
C VAL A 8 17.27 4.65 11.17
N PRO A 9 16.81 3.49 11.69
CA PRO A 9 17.70 2.45 12.20
C PRO A 9 18.71 1.99 11.14
N ASP A 10 19.94 1.72 11.54
CA ASP A 10 20.99 1.24 10.64
C ASP A 10 20.62 -0.09 9.97
N SER A 11 19.82 -0.92 10.66
CA SER A 11 19.26 -2.16 10.11
C SER A 11 18.36 -1.91 8.86
N VAL A 12 17.70 -0.77 8.78
CA VAL A 12 16.93 -0.38 7.58
C VAL A 12 17.86 0.20 6.53
N ARG A 13 18.76 1.10 6.93
CA ARG A 13 19.70 1.75 6.00
C ARG A 13 20.55 0.75 5.22
N SER A 14 20.99 -0.30 5.88
CA SER A 14 21.81 -1.36 5.24
C SER A 14 21.04 -2.21 4.22
N ARG A 15 19.72 -2.16 4.24
CA ARG A 15 18.84 -2.91 3.33
C ARG A 15 18.30 -2.09 2.18
N LEU A 16 18.53 -0.78 2.17
CA LEU A 16 18.07 0.08 1.08
C LEU A 16 18.76 -0.30 -0.22
N GLU A 17 17.97 -0.36 -1.28
CA GLU A 17 18.51 -0.59 -2.62
C GLU A 17 19.24 0.65 -3.15
N ARG A 18 20.07 0.45 -4.15
CA ARG A 18 20.77 1.56 -4.79
C ARG A 18 19.78 2.57 -5.37
N GLY A 19 19.91 3.82 -4.94
CA GLY A 19 19.03 4.92 -5.34
C GLY A 19 17.72 5.02 -4.53
N GLU A 20 17.46 4.08 -3.61
CA GLU A 20 16.34 4.18 -2.69
C GLU A 20 16.62 5.23 -1.62
N ARG A 21 15.65 6.09 -1.35
CA ARG A 21 15.78 7.19 -0.39
C ARG A 21 14.68 7.15 0.65
N VAL A 22 15.02 7.44 1.90
CA VAL A 22 14.05 7.61 2.99
C VAL A 22 13.30 8.93 2.81
N LEU A 23 11.98 8.86 2.90
CA LEU A 23 11.06 10.00 2.78
C LEU A 23 10.48 10.42 4.12
N ALA A 24 10.09 9.44 4.95
CA ALA A 24 9.54 9.66 6.28
C ALA A 24 9.72 8.41 7.14
N HIS A 25 9.69 8.56 8.44
CA HIS A 25 9.75 7.44 9.38
C HIS A 25 9.08 7.79 10.70
N ALA A 26 8.69 6.75 11.45
CA ALA A 26 8.15 6.90 12.80
C ALA A 26 8.62 5.72 13.68
N PRO A 27 8.93 5.98 14.96
CA PRO A 27 9.32 4.93 15.89
C PRO A 27 8.13 4.03 16.23
N VAL A 28 8.39 2.74 16.33
CA VAL A 28 7.41 1.73 16.72
C VAL A 28 7.35 1.63 18.25
N ALA A 29 6.14 1.40 18.79
CA ALA A 29 5.94 1.24 20.22
C ALA A 29 6.61 -0.04 20.74
N GLY A 30 7.23 0.06 21.93
CA GLY A 30 7.73 -1.09 22.67
C GLY A 30 9.01 -1.76 22.14
N GLN A 31 9.63 -1.22 21.09
CA GLN A 31 10.87 -1.77 20.53
C GLN A 31 11.73 -0.69 19.88
N GLU A 32 13.01 -0.97 19.73
CA GLU A 32 13.94 -0.11 18.98
C GLU A 32 13.84 -0.36 17.48
N ALA A 33 12.71 -0.02 16.91
CA ALA A 33 12.42 -0.18 15.50
C ALA A 33 11.62 1.02 14.97
N ALA A 34 11.57 1.17 13.68
CA ALA A 34 10.80 2.21 13.02
C ALA A 34 10.02 1.66 11.83
N LEU A 35 8.90 2.33 11.55
CA LEU A 35 8.20 2.22 10.27
C LEU A 35 8.83 3.26 9.34
N VAL A 36 9.38 2.83 8.22
CA VAL A 36 10.15 3.70 7.32
C VAL A 36 9.56 3.68 5.92
N ALA A 37 9.12 4.84 5.45
CA ALA A 37 8.66 5.05 4.09
C ALA A 37 9.81 5.53 3.20
N THR A 38 10.05 4.82 2.12
CA THR A 38 11.09 5.15 1.14
C THR A 38 10.48 5.46 -0.23
N THR A 39 11.32 5.78 -1.20
CA THR A 39 10.88 5.95 -2.59
C THR A 39 10.33 4.68 -3.23
N ARG A 40 10.60 3.49 -2.68
CA ARG A 40 10.22 2.19 -3.26
C ARG A 40 9.26 1.36 -2.42
N ALA A 41 9.36 1.45 -1.09
CA ALA A 41 8.66 0.54 -0.20
C ALA A 41 8.37 1.13 1.18
N LEU A 42 7.49 0.46 1.91
CA LEU A 42 7.29 0.64 3.34
C LEU A 42 8.07 -0.45 4.08
N HIS A 43 9.10 -0.05 4.81
CA HIS A 43 9.91 -0.95 5.64
C HIS A 43 9.24 -1.11 7.00
N LEU A 44 8.88 -2.35 7.32
CA LEU A 44 8.24 -2.72 8.57
C LEU A 44 9.27 -3.02 9.67
N PRO A 45 8.90 -2.89 10.95
CA PRO A 45 9.70 -3.45 12.03
C PRO A 45 9.89 -4.94 11.81
N GLY A 46 11.09 -5.46 12.10
CA GLY A 46 11.44 -6.87 11.85
C GLY A 46 12.11 -7.14 10.50
N GLY A 47 12.27 -6.12 9.65
CA GLY A 47 13.12 -6.19 8.47
C GLY A 47 12.43 -6.54 7.16
N ARG A 48 11.11 -6.64 7.14
CA ARG A 48 10.34 -6.84 5.91
C ARG A 48 10.03 -5.50 5.25
N ALA A 49 10.11 -5.44 3.94
CA ALA A 49 9.67 -4.32 3.13
C ALA A 49 8.47 -4.72 2.28
N VAL A 50 7.46 -3.84 2.21
CA VAL A 50 6.27 -4.00 1.37
C VAL A 50 6.33 -2.94 0.27
N ALA A 51 6.37 -3.38 -0.97
CA ALA A 51 6.38 -2.46 -2.11
C ALA A 51 5.08 -1.65 -2.17
N TRP A 52 5.16 -0.39 -2.59
CA TRP A 52 4.00 0.50 -2.64
C TRP A 52 2.85 -0.03 -3.49
N GLN A 53 3.15 -0.70 -4.58
CA GLN A 53 2.14 -1.32 -5.46
C GLN A 53 1.42 -2.53 -4.84
N ASP A 54 1.92 -3.07 -3.74
CA ASP A 54 1.31 -4.19 -3.01
C ASP A 54 0.49 -3.73 -1.78
N ILE A 55 0.46 -2.44 -1.50
CA ILE A 55 -0.37 -1.86 -0.43
C ILE A 55 -1.71 -1.43 -1.02
N GLY A 56 -2.80 -2.05 -0.55
CA GLY A 56 -4.16 -1.76 -0.99
C GLY A 56 -4.74 -0.53 -0.31
N GLN A 57 -5.12 -0.68 0.93
CA GLN A 57 -5.71 0.38 1.76
C GLN A 57 -4.80 0.67 2.95
N ALA A 58 -4.71 1.93 3.33
CA ALA A 58 -4.00 2.36 4.53
C ALA A 58 -4.90 3.28 5.35
N ARG A 59 -4.94 3.06 6.65
CA ARG A 59 -5.70 3.92 7.58
C ARG A 59 -4.91 4.16 8.86
N TRP A 60 -5.16 5.30 9.44
CA TRP A 60 -4.52 5.78 10.65
C TRP A 60 -5.59 5.95 11.73
N SER A 61 -5.32 5.46 12.92
CA SER A 61 -6.16 5.64 14.09
C SER A 61 -5.26 5.89 15.28
N GLN A 62 -5.30 7.11 15.82
CA GLN A 62 -4.44 7.53 16.93
C GLN A 62 -2.97 7.16 16.70
N GLN A 63 -2.52 6.05 17.26
CA GLN A 63 -1.14 5.56 17.19
C GLN A 63 -1.02 4.26 16.40
N GLU A 64 -2.09 3.84 15.73
CA GLU A 64 -2.10 2.62 14.95
C GLU A 64 -2.13 2.95 13.46
N PHE A 65 -1.24 2.30 12.74
CA PHE A 65 -1.23 2.28 11.29
C PHE A 65 -1.65 0.90 10.81
N THR A 66 -2.74 0.82 10.08
CA THR A 66 -3.26 -0.42 9.52
C THR A 66 -3.28 -0.32 8.00
N PHE A 67 -2.81 -1.37 7.33
CA PHE A 67 -2.83 -1.44 5.88
C PHE A 67 -3.11 -2.86 5.40
N THR A 68 -3.62 -2.99 4.18
CA THR A 68 -3.76 -4.28 3.51
C THR A 68 -2.58 -4.51 2.58
N GLU A 69 -1.99 -5.70 2.68
CA GLU A 69 -0.93 -6.16 1.78
C GLU A 69 -1.50 -7.19 0.83
N GLU A 70 -1.27 -7.00 -0.46
CA GLU A 70 -1.71 -7.93 -1.49
C GLU A 70 -1.15 -9.34 -1.25
N GLY A 71 -2.04 -10.33 -1.21
CA GLY A 71 -1.70 -11.71 -0.94
C GLY A 71 -1.38 -12.07 0.50
N ALA A 72 -1.35 -11.11 1.43
CA ALA A 72 -1.01 -11.34 2.84
C ALA A 72 -2.05 -10.83 3.84
N GLY A 73 -3.01 -10.00 3.40
CA GLY A 73 -4.09 -9.50 4.21
C GLY A 73 -3.77 -8.24 5.02
N GLU A 74 -4.55 -8.00 6.06
CA GLU A 74 -4.44 -6.80 6.88
C GLU A 74 -3.30 -6.91 7.90
N ARG A 75 -2.56 -5.82 8.07
CA ARG A 75 -1.48 -5.66 9.05
C ARG A 75 -1.65 -4.38 9.82
N THR A 76 -1.31 -4.43 11.12
CA THR A 76 -1.33 -3.26 12.01
C THR A 76 0.04 -3.07 12.66
N VAL A 77 0.52 -1.84 12.66
CA VAL A 77 1.74 -1.41 13.34
C VAL A 77 1.38 -0.34 14.37
N ARG A 78 1.77 -0.56 15.62
CA ARG A 78 1.64 0.44 16.68
C ARG A 78 2.84 1.37 16.66
N LEU A 79 2.55 2.66 16.60
CA LEU A 79 3.56 3.71 16.67
C LEU A 79 3.73 4.19 18.11
N ARG A 80 4.93 4.67 18.42
CA ARG A 80 5.24 5.23 19.73
C ARG A 80 4.38 6.47 19.97
N PRO A 81 3.77 6.65 21.18
CA PRO A 81 3.04 7.86 21.51
C PRO A 81 3.91 9.09 21.30
N ALA A 82 3.31 10.18 20.81
CA ALA A 82 3.95 11.48 20.79
C ALA A 82 4.22 11.91 22.23
N GLY A 83 5.47 11.76 22.68
CA GLY A 83 5.88 12.19 24.02
C GLY A 83 6.10 13.69 24.08
N ALA A 84 6.11 14.25 25.30
CA ALA A 84 6.33 15.66 25.56
C ALA A 84 7.68 16.22 25.05
N GLN A 85 8.60 15.39 24.64
CA GLN A 85 9.90 15.75 24.11
C GLN A 85 10.06 15.39 22.63
N GLY A 86 9.45 16.17 21.78
CA GLY A 86 9.54 16.08 20.34
C GLY A 86 8.44 15.21 19.75
N ALA A 87 7.36 15.84 19.34
CA ALA A 87 6.31 15.22 18.57
C ALA A 87 6.91 14.60 17.31
N VAL A 88 6.80 13.28 17.20
CA VAL A 88 7.04 12.62 15.91
C VAL A 88 5.92 13.05 14.99
N ASP A 89 6.26 13.61 13.85
CA ASP A 89 5.28 14.05 12.87
C ASP A 89 4.74 12.85 12.10
N TYR A 90 3.79 12.14 12.71
CA TYR A 90 3.07 11.05 12.07
C TYR A 90 2.29 11.49 10.84
N ARG A 91 1.93 12.77 10.78
CA ARG A 91 1.24 13.35 9.64
C ARG A 91 2.07 13.23 8.38
N ARG A 92 3.36 13.55 8.44
CA ARG A 92 4.26 13.43 7.30
C ARG A 92 4.36 11.97 6.82
N LEU A 93 4.44 11.01 7.73
CA LEU A 93 4.46 9.60 7.36
C LEU A 93 3.14 9.18 6.71
N ALA A 94 2.01 9.58 7.28
CA ALA A 94 0.68 9.29 6.73
C ALA A 94 0.48 9.88 5.33
N GLU A 95 0.85 11.13 5.14
CA GLU A 95 0.81 11.81 3.84
C GLU A 95 1.71 11.13 2.82
N THR A 96 2.94 10.78 3.21
CA THR A 96 3.90 10.07 2.35
C THR A 96 3.37 8.70 1.92
N VAL A 97 2.83 7.91 2.85
CA VAL A 97 2.24 6.61 2.53
C VAL A 97 1.08 6.75 1.56
N SER A 98 0.15 7.67 1.83
CA SER A 98 -1.00 7.91 0.94
C SER A 98 -0.57 8.33 -0.46
N GLU A 99 0.37 9.26 -0.56
CA GLU A 99 0.91 9.75 -1.83
C GLU A 99 1.59 8.63 -2.63
N ARG A 100 2.44 7.83 -1.96
CA ARG A 100 3.17 6.74 -2.64
C ARG A 100 2.25 5.62 -3.09
N VAL A 101 1.30 5.22 -2.28
CA VAL A 101 0.29 4.20 -2.66
C VAL A 101 -0.53 4.69 -3.85
N THR A 102 -1.04 5.92 -3.78
CA THR A 102 -1.85 6.51 -4.86
C THR A 102 -1.07 6.63 -6.16
N ALA A 103 0.20 7.02 -6.10
CA ALA A 103 1.06 7.16 -7.28
C ALA A 103 1.30 5.84 -8.03
N THR A 104 1.08 4.68 -7.41
CA THR A 104 1.16 3.37 -8.08
C THR A 104 -0.10 3.01 -8.87
N ILE A 105 -1.23 3.67 -8.61
CA ILE A 105 -2.52 3.32 -9.18
C ILE A 105 -2.69 4.00 -10.55
N LEU A 106 -2.77 3.20 -11.59
CA LEU A 106 -3.04 3.68 -12.96
C LEU A 106 -4.52 3.62 -13.30
N VAL A 107 -5.20 2.57 -12.84
CA VAL A 107 -6.64 2.36 -13.03
C VAL A 107 -7.24 1.84 -11.73
N ASN A 108 -8.42 2.34 -11.41
CA ASN A 108 -9.26 1.83 -10.34
C ASN A 108 -10.71 1.95 -10.80
N ARG A 109 -11.24 0.87 -11.36
CA ARG A 109 -12.56 0.84 -12.00
C ARG A 109 -13.48 -0.17 -11.34
N PHE A 110 -14.63 0.29 -10.87
CA PHE A 110 -15.72 -0.58 -10.48
C PHE A 110 -16.50 -1.05 -11.72
N VAL A 111 -16.77 -2.36 -11.79
CA VAL A 111 -17.55 -2.99 -12.84
C VAL A 111 -18.76 -3.67 -12.19
N PRO A 112 -20.00 -3.21 -12.48
CA PRO A 112 -21.20 -3.87 -11.98
C PRO A 112 -21.28 -5.31 -12.48
N PHE A 113 -21.73 -6.21 -11.62
CA PHE A 113 -21.90 -7.64 -11.92
C PHE A 113 -23.00 -8.21 -11.01
N PRO A 114 -23.91 -9.06 -11.49
CA PRO A 114 -23.91 -9.75 -12.79
C PRO A 114 -24.52 -8.96 -13.97
N SER A 115 -25.07 -7.79 -13.71
CA SER A 115 -25.68 -6.95 -14.75
C SER A 115 -25.20 -5.49 -14.63
N PRO A 116 -25.36 -4.66 -15.67
CA PRO A 116 -24.97 -3.25 -15.63
C PRO A 116 -25.69 -2.42 -14.55
N GLU A 117 -26.86 -2.87 -14.10
CA GLU A 117 -27.68 -2.21 -13.08
C GLU A 117 -27.40 -2.72 -11.66
N ALA A 118 -26.54 -3.75 -11.51
CA ALA A 118 -26.24 -4.33 -10.22
C ALA A 118 -25.50 -3.33 -9.32
N SER A 119 -25.86 -3.33 -8.03
CA SER A 119 -25.12 -2.58 -7.00
C SER A 119 -23.86 -3.32 -6.52
N THR A 120 -23.80 -4.62 -6.74
CA THR A 120 -22.64 -5.48 -6.52
C THR A 120 -21.75 -5.49 -7.75
N GLY A 121 -20.51 -5.92 -7.59
CA GLY A 121 -19.60 -6.03 -8.70
C GLY A 121 -18.18 -6.30 -8.25
N PHE A 122 -17.25 -6.10 -9.14
CA PHE A 122 -15.83 -6.23 -8.88
C PHE A 122 -15.08 -4.96 -9.27
N ARG A 123 -13.88 -4.84 -8.74
CA ARG A 123 -13.01 -3.70 -9.02
C ARG A 123 -11.76 -4.18 -9.73
N LEU A 124 -11.44 -3.54 -10.84
CA LEU A 124 -10.20 -3.74 -11.58
C LEU A 124 -9.23 -2.64 -11.21
N VAL A 125 -8.06 -3.03 -10.74
CA VAL A 125 -7.00 -2.12 -10.34
C VAL A 125 -5.74 -2.46 -11.13
N ALA A 126 -5.22 -1.47 -11.86
CA ALA A 126 -3.92 -1.54 -12.50
C ALA A 126 -2.91 -0.77 -11.69
N ARG A 127 -1.79 -1.38 -11.38
CA ARG A 127 -0.72 -0.76 -10.62
C ARG A 127 0.63 -0.92 -11.30
N ARG A 128 1.49 0.04 -11.05
CA ARG A 128 2.86 0.04 -11.54
C ARG A 128 3.81 0.43 -10.42
N ALA A 129 4.93 -0.28 -10.29
CA ALA A 129 5.98 0.05 -9.36
C ALA A 129 6.56 1.44 -9.64
N PRO A 130 7.02 2.19 -8.62
CA PRO A 130 7.73 3.45 -8.83
C PRO A 130 8.92 3.29 -9.78
N GLY A 131 8.93 4.05 -10.88
CA GLY A 131 9.96 3.97 -11.92
C GLY A 131 9.94 2.69 -12.78
N GLY A 132 8.97 1.80 -12.56
CA GLY A 132 8.78 0.58 -13.35
C GLY A 132 8.00 0.83 -14.64
N THR A 133 8.01 -0.16 -15.52
CA THR A 133 7.27 -0.14 -16.79
C THR A 133 6.15 -1.17 -16.82
N GLU A 134 6.27 -2.24 -16.02
CA GLU A 134 5.27 -3.31 -15.98
C GLU A 134 4.01 -2.88 -15.22
N VAL A 135 2.86 -3.19 -15.79
CA VAL A 135 1.53 -2.96 -15.22
C VAL A 135 0.97 -4.28 -14.70
N ALA A 136 0.71 -4.32 -13.40
CA ALA A 136 0.05 -5.45 -12.76
C ALA A 136 -1.45 -5.17 -12.62
N TRP A 137 -2.27 -6.09 -13.11
CA TRP A 137 -3.72 -6.05 -12.98
C TRP A 137 -4.20 -6.94 -11.84
N ARG A 138 -5.13 -6.42 -11.05
CA ARG A 138 -5.76 -7.15 -9.95
C ARG A 138 -7.26 -7.01 -10.01
N VAL A 139 -7.94 -8.08 -9.60
CA VAL A 139 -9.40 -8.13 -9.50
C VAL A 139 -9.76 -8.26 -8.04
N HIS A 140 -10.55 -7.33 -7.54
CA HIS A 140 -11.09 -7.38 -6.19
C HIS A 140 -12.60 -7.59 -6.26
N LEU A 141 -13.06 -8.75 -5.82
CA LEU A 141 -14.49 -9.06 -5.77
C LEU A 141 -15.15 -8.25 -4.65
N GLY A 142 -16.25 -7.59 -4.97
CA GLY A 142 -17.08 -6.93 -4.00
C GLY A 142 -17.85 -7.92 -3.13
N GLU A 143 -18.35 -7.42 -2.01
CA GLU A 143 -19.24 -8.19 -1.14
C GLU A 143 -20.49 -8.62 -1.91
N GLY A 144 -20.90 -9.89 -1.73
CA GLY A 144 -22.05 -10.47 -2.41
C GLY A 144 -21.80 -11.01 -3.82
N VAL A 145 -20.57 -10.90 -4.35
CA VAL A 145 -20.21 -11.55 -5.62
C VAL A 145 -19.78 -12.98 -5.36
N ASP A 146 -20.46 -13.92 -6.03
CA ASP A 146 -20.13 -15.34 -5.97
C ASP A 146 -18.91 -15.64 -6.84
N GLN A 147 -17.82 -16.09 -6.21
CA GLN A 147 -16.60 -16.50 -6.91
C GLN A 147 -16.83 -17.70 -7.84
N GLY A 148 -17.82 -18.53 -7.54
CA GLY A 148 -18.19 -19.69 -8.35
C GLY A 148 -19.14 -19.38 -9.52
N ASP A 149 -19.56 -18.14 -9.71
CA ASP A 149 -20.44 -17.77 -10.81
C ASP A 149 -19.73 -18.00 -12.17
N PRO A 150 -20.26 -18.86 -13.04
CA PRO A 150 -19.62 -19.18 -14.32
C PRO A 150 -19.49 -17.99 -15.27
N ARG A 151 -20.26 -16.92 -15.05
CA ARG A 151 -20.23 -15.70 -15.88
C ARG A 151 -19.10 -14.74 -15.46
N LEU A 152 -18.55 -14.89 -14.24
CA LEU A 152 -17.60 -13.96 -13.66
C LEU A 152 -16.30 -13.86 -14.47
N SER A 153 -15.71 -14.98 -14.83
CA SER A 153 -14.46 -15.04 -15.60
C SER A 153 -14.57 -14.30 -16.94
N GLY A 154 -15.65 -14.52 -17.67
CA GLY A 154 -15.92 -13.82 -18.94
C GLY A 154 -16.14 -12.32 -18.76
N ALA A 155 -16.85 -11.93 -17.69
CA ALA A 155 -17.07 -10.51 -17.38
C ALA A 155 -15.75 -9.80 -17.04
N VAL A 156 -14.90 -10.42 -16.24
CA VAL A 156 -13.58 -9.90 -15.90
C VAL A 156 -12.71 -9.75 -17.16
N SER A 157 -12.65 -10.76 -18.00
CA SER A 157 -11.85 -10.72 -19.25
C SER A 157 -12.29 -9.61 -20.18
N ARG A 158 -13.58 -9.46 -20.40
CA ARG A 158 -14.13 -8.38 -21.28
C ARG A 158 -13.81 -6.99 -20.73
N ALA A 159 -13.97 -6.80 -19.43
CA ALA A 159 -13.66 -5.52 -18.78
C ALA A 159 -12.17 -5.17 -18.84
N LEU A 160 -11.31 -6.18 -18.66
CA LEU A 160 -9.85 -6.03 -18.80
C LEU A 160 -9.46 -5.63 -20.22
N ASP A 161 -10.02 -6.29 -21.23
CA ASP A 161 -9.71 -5.99 -22.62
C ASP A 161 -10.08 -4.55 -22.97
N VAL A 162 -11.26 -4.09 -22.56
CA VAL A 162 -11.67 -2.69 -22.77
C VAL A 162 -10.70 -1.70 -22.10
N LEU A 163 -10.29 -1.96 -20.87
CA LEU A 163 -9.40 -1.06 -20.15
C LEU A 163 -7.98 -1.06 -20.73
N ARG A 164 -7.47 -2.22 -21.16
CA ARG A 164 -6.17 -2.31 -21.83
C ARG A 164 -6.15 -1.55 -23.14
N ASP A 165 -7.19 -1.71 -23.94
CA ASP A 165 -7.34 -0.95 -25.20
C ASP A 165 -7.36 0.55 -24.96
N GLN A 166 -8.07 1.01 -23.91
CA GLN A 166 -8.11 2.43 -23.54
C GLN A 166 -6.74 2.97 -23.08
N MET A 167 -5.92 2.13 -22.48
CA MET A 167 -4.58 2.49 -22.00
C MET A 167 -3.51 2.35 -23.09
N GLY A 168 -3.78 1.64 -24.16
CA GLY A 168 -2.81 1.34 -25.22
C GLY A 168 -1.75 0.30 -24.80
N VAL A 169 -2.11 -0.62 -23.92
CA VAL A 169 -1.22 -1.69 -23.39
C VAL A 169 -1.84 -3.05 -23.55
#